data_1dbb9b5f1001cbc4fbf07a2c04d987ba
#
_entry.id   1dbb9b5f1001cbc4fbf07a2c04d987ba
#
_cell.length_a   1.000
_cell.length_b   1.000
_cell.length_c   1.000
_cell.angle_alpha   90.00
_cell.angle_beta   90.00
_cell.angle_gamma   90.00
#
_symmetry.space_group_name_H-M   'P 1'
#
loop_
_entity.id
_entity.type
_entity.pdbx_description
1 polymer ?
#
loop_
_entity_poly.entity_id
_entity_poly.type
_entity_poly.pdbx_seq_one_letter_code
_entity_poly.pdbx_strand_id
1 'polypeptide(L)'
;LNKLKDSFYTQGDVDYAGRYVFTGYATDKPLTYQSDADAKDVDYTITQNFTRDALSSKTVYTNAYSNDDIMNLSVKKDANGKIITPNVQTVHRLQLAYSEVDANGTFKITDSQGNTASITKNTDGTISVTDADGNAVTGVTTNTDANGNITGVTGNFFSDGSGNAVTVSFTSDTNYIPGDDEIVINSQVGEVLLGENVYKDVYTSNSFSVQYDKSNFKKGDVNPTMYFDCVDNVTGVTYVKKDEDIEYNINFTQKLKVNTQADEAFNIYFGRNIDDLTSAVQNVLDIESQMSKVESMMKEERYSSDADQKSLSDILEGLTKQQELAKSQMTKAFESGIGQMQGYQEQISNAKADVGNRITRLDLTKSRLTEQKTNFTSLKSENEDIDLEEVVISYTSAQLVYNAALSAASKVVQQTLLDFIG
;
A
#
# COMPACT_ATOMS: atom_id res chain seq x y z
N LEU A 1 -0.01 18.36 6.21
CA LEU A 1 0.02 16.90 6.22
C LEU A 1 -0.50 16.32 4.90
N ASN A 2 -1.73 16.66 4.46
CA ASN A 2 -2.31 16.10 3.22
C ASN A 2 -1.45 16.36 1.98
N LYS A 3 -0.87 17.57 1.81
CA LYS A 3 0.07 17.86 0.72
C LYS A 3 1.33 16.98 0.75
N LEU A 4 1.74 16.53 1.93
CA LEU A 4 2.87 15.60 2.07
C LEU A 4 2.49 14.21 1.56
N LYS A 5 1.28 13.73 1.88
CA LYS A 5 0.71 12.48 1.36
C LYS A 5 0.68 12.48 -0.17
N ASP A 6 0.11 13.54 -0.75
CA ASP A 6 0.02 13.69 -2.21
C ASP A 6 1.40 13.70 -2.86
N SER A 7 2.33 14.50 -2.30
CA SER A 7 3.70 14.59 -2.82
C SER A 7 4.46 13.27 -2.74
N PHE A 8 4.22 12.46 -1.71
CA PHE A 8 4.88 11.17 -1.53
C PHE A 8 4.51 10.20 -2.65
N TYR A 9 3.23 9.98 -2.87
CA TYR A 9 2.78 9.02 -3.88
C TYR A 9 2.97 9.51 -5.31
N THR A 10 2.85 10.83 -5.57
CA THR A 10 3.10 11.39 -6.91
C THR A 10 4.54 11.17 -7.38
N GLN A 11 5.50 10.99 -6.47
CA GLN A 11 6.86 10.60 -6.84
C GLN A 11 6.92 9.18 -7.41
N GLY A 12 5.94 8.33 -7.13
CA GLY A 12 5.79 7.01 -7.71
C GLY A 12 5.28 7.01 -9.16
N ASP A 13 4.73 8.15 -9.62
CA ASP A 13 4.19 8.31 -10.98
C ASP A 13 5.26 8.73 -12.01
N VAL A 14 6.54 8.60 -11.65
CA VAL A 14 7.63 8.89 -12.61
C VAL A 14 7.57 7.91 -13.76
N ASP A 15 7.48 8.45 -14.98
CA ASP A 15 7.57 7.68 -16.21
C ASP A 15 8.91 7.84 -16.92
N TYR A 16 9.31 6.81 -17.67
CA TYR A 16 10.42 6.85 -18.60
C TYR A 16 9.98 6.24 -19.93
N ALA A 17 10.06 7.04 -20.97
CA ALA A 17 9.65 6.65 -22.35
C ALA A 17 8.21 6.12 -22.40
N GLY A 18 7.29 6.73 -21.64
CA GLY A 18 5.87 6.37 -21.58
C GLY A 18 5.58 5.11 -20.73
N ARG A 19 6.51 4.71 -19.86
CA ARG A 19 6.36 3.58 -18.95
C ARG A 19 6.64 4.00 -17.51
N TYR A 20 5.74 3.68 -16.60
CA TYR A 20 5.90 3.95 -15.18
C TYR A 20 6.92 2.98 -14.55
N VAL A 21 7.81 3.54 -13.72
CA VAL A 21 8.99 2.81 -13.21
C VAL A 21 8.66 1.94 -11.98
N PHE A 22 7.70 2.37 -11.17
CA PHE A 22 7.38 1.78 -9.87
C PHE A 22 6.09 0.94 -9.86
N THR A 23 5.60 0.55 -11.01
CA THR A 23 4.34 -0.19 -11.13
C THR A 23 4.52 -1.66 -11.51
N GLY A 24 5.73 -2.20 -11.31
CA GLY A 24 6.04 -3.61 -11.55
C GLY A 24 5.82 -4.01 -13.00
N TYR A 25 4.84 -4.87 -13.24
CA TYR A 25 4.42 -5.30 -14.58
C TYR A 25 3.47 -4.33 -15.28
N ALA A 26 2.68 -3.56 -14.51
CA ALA A 26 1.67 -2.65 -15.02
C ALA A 26 2.28 -1.31 -15.44
N THR A 27 3.33 -1.33 -16.25
CA THR A 27 4.09 -0.14 -16.67
C THR A 27 3.32 0.86 -17.53
N ASP A 28 2.11 0.51 -17.93
CA ASP A 28 1.17 1.34 -18.67
C ASP A 28 0.24 2.20 -17.79
N LYS A 29 0.24 1.93 -16.48
CA LYS A 29 -0.63 2.60 -15.51
C LYS A 29 0.18 3.35 -14.46
N PRO A 30 -0.24 4.58 -14.07
CA PRO A 30 0.38 5.31 -12.97
C PRO A 30 0.10 4.63 -11.62
N LEU A 31 0.91 4.94 -10.62
CA LEU A 31 0.71 4.48 -9.26
C LEU A 31 -0.55 5.11 -8.64
N THR A 32 -0.82 6.38 -8.95
CA THR A 32 -1.98 7.12 -8.43
C THR A 32 -2.91 7.56 -9.56
N TYR A 33 -4.17 7.81 -9.22
CA TYR A 33 -5.10 8.44 -10.16
C TYR A 33 -4.70 9.89 -10.43
N GLN A 34 -4.45 10.24 -11.70
CA GLN A 34 -3.89 11.52 -12.11
C GLN A 34 -4.92 12.65 -12.12
N SER A 35 -6.19 12.31 -12.23
CA SER A 35 -7.31 13.26 -12.20
C SER A 35 -8.54 12.63 -11.56
N ASP A 36 -9.49 13.47 -11.12
CA ASP A 36 -10.79 12.98 -10.66
C ASP A 36 -11.60 12.31 -11.78
N ALA A 37 -11.30 12.62 -13.04
CA ALA A 37 -11.92 11.94 -14.18
C ALA A 37 -11.40 10.50 -14.33
N ASP A 38 -10.12 10.25 -14.04
CA ASP A 38 -9.54 8.90 -14.07
C ASP A 38 -10.00 8.05 -12.87
N ALA A 39 -10.32 8.70 -11.76
CA ALA A 39 -10.82 8.07 -10.55
C ALA A 39 -12.35 7.86 -10.57
N LYS A 40 -13.04 8.55 -11.51
CA LYS A 40 -14.49 8.48 -11.64
C LYS A 40 -14.90 7.12 -12.22
N ASP A 41 -16.00 6.61 -11.73
CA ASP A 41 -16.60 5.34 -12.17
C ASP A 41 -15.66 4.13 -11.98
N VAL A 42 -14.69 4.26 -11.07
CA VAL A 42 -13.82 3.17 -10.64
C VAL A 42 -14.43 2.49 -9.42
N ASP A 43 -14.55 1.16 -9.47
CA ASP A 43 -15.12 0.35 -8.39
C ASP A 43 -14.35 -0.97 -8.32
N TYR A 44 -13.74 -1.22 -7.15
CA TYR A 44 -12.97 -2.44 -6.90
C TYR A 44 -13.43 -3.17 -5.66
N THR A 45 -13.56 -4.48 -5.79
CA THR A 45 -13.54 -5.38 -4.64
C THR A 45 -12.09 -5.74 -4.32
N ILE A 46 -11.59 -5.31 -3.16
CA ILE A 46 -10.19 -5.41 -2.74
C ILE A 46 -10.07 -6.49 -1.69
N THR A 47 -9.11 -7.41 -1.86
CA THR A 47 -8.79 -8.44 -0.86
C THR A 47 -7.51 -8.06 -0.12
N GLN A 48 -7.62 -7.90 1.19
CA GLN A 48 -6.52 -7.51 2.05
C GLN A 48 -6.27 -8.59 3.11
N ASN A 49 -5.07 -9.17 3.07
CA ASN A 49 -4.64 -10.20 4.01
C ASN A 49 -3.78 -9.56 5.10
N PHE A 50 -4.04 -9.94 6.34
CA PHE A 50 -3.37 -9.41 7.52
C PHE A 50 -2.64 -10.52 8.26
N THR A 51 -1.48 -10.15 8.79
CA THR A 51 -0.75 -10.92 9.80
C THR A 51 -0.80 -10.18 11.13
N ARG A 52 -0.33 -10.81 12.21
CA ARG A 52 -0.25 -10.15 13.53
C ARG A 52 0.55 -8.83 13.52
N ASP A 53 1.47 -8.66 12.57
CA ASP A 53 2.28 -7.43 12.47
C ASP A 53 1.46 -6.23 11.97
N ALA A 54 0.30 -6.47 11.36
CA ALA A 54 -0.64 -5.45 10.96
C ALA A 54 -1.58 -5.01 12.11
N LEU A 55 -1.61 -5.77 13.20
CA LEU A 55 -2.38 -5.41 14.39
C LEU A 55 -1.81 -4.15 15.03
N SER A 56 -2.66 -3.18 15.24
CA SER A 56 -2.31 -1.91 15.87
C SER A 56 -3.31 -1.58 16.97
N SER A 57 -2.99 -0.57 17.75
CA SER A 57 -3.87 -0.07 18.80
C SER A 57 -4.31 1.35 18.48
N LYS A 58 -5.56 1.65 18.78
CA LYS A 58 -6.15 2.97 18.69
C LYS A 58 -6.65 3.39 20.08
N THR A 59 -6.53 4.65 20.41
CA THR A 59 -7.11 5.23 21.60
C THR A 59 -8.46 5.86 21.27
N VAL A 60 -9.48 5.48 22.01
CA VAL A 60 -10.85 6.02 21.93
C VAL A 60 -11.20 6.76 23.21
N TYR A 61 -12.10 7.75 23.12
CA TYR A 61 -12.52 8.53 24.28
C TYR A 61 -13.78 7.93 24.89
N THR A 62 -13.76 7.77 26.19
CA THR A 62 -14.95 7.42 26.99
C THR A 62 -15.50 8.66 27.67
N ASN A 63 -16.81 8.76 27.77
CA ASN A 63 -17.51 9.89 28.39
C ASN A 63 -17.14 11.26 27.78
N ALA A 64 -16.72 11.30 26.52
CA ALA A 64 -16.46 12.54 25.80
C ALA A 64 -17.74 13.35 25.63
N TYR A 65 -17.61 14.66 25.68
CA TYR A 65 -18.71 15.57 25.39
C TYR A 65 -18.88 15.72 23.89
N SER A 66 -20.11 15.55 23.42
CA SER A 66 -20.53 15.81 22.03
C SER A 66 -21.09 17.22 21.90
N ASN A 67 -21.31 17.67 20.66
CA ASN A 67 -22.01 18.91 20.40
C ASN A 67 -23.46 18.87 20.93
N ASP A 68 -24.11 17.71 20.93
CA ASP A 68 -25.47 17.53 21.46
C ASP A 68 -25.52 17.66 23.00
N ASP A 69 -24.50 17.08 23.67
CA ASP A 69 -24.36 17.26 25.11
C ASP A 69 -24.25 18.74 25.49
N ILE A 70 -23.47 19.51 24.74
CA ILE A 70 -23.28 20.96 24.95
C ILE A 70 -24.60 21.73 24.72
N MET A 71 -25.29 21.43 23.60
CA MET A 71 -26.53 22.11 23.25
C MET A 71 -27.68 21.85 24.24
N ASN A 72 -27.71 20.62 24.79
CA ASN A 72 -28.73 20.19 25.74
C ASN A 72 -28.32 20.37 27.20
N LEU A 73 -27.17 21.03 27.47
CA LEU A 73 -26.60 21.21 28.82
C LEU A 73 -26.47 19.89 29.59
N SER A 74 -26.14 18.82 28.86
CA SER A 74 -26.12 17.44 29.35
C SER A 74 -24.77 17.12 30.01
N VAL A 75 -24.71 17.24 31.33
CA VAL A 75 -23.52 16.88 32.11
C VAL A 75 -23.45 15.37 32.25
N LYS A 76 -22.28 14.78 31.92
CA LYS A 76 -22.05 13.33 32.06
C LYS A 76 -22.03 12.94 33.53
N LYS A 77 -22.91 12.01 33.94
CA LYS A 77 -23.06 11.55 35.33
C LYS A 77 -23.18 10.03 35.37
N ASP A 78 -22.66 9.44 36.44
CA ASP A 78 -22.88 8.03 36.75
C ASP A 78 -24.30 7.75 37.28
N ALA A 79 -24.60 6.48 37.55
CA ALA A 79 -25.89 6.07 38.06
C ALA A 79 -26.24 6.70 39.45
N ASN A 80 -25.24 7.22 40.18
CA ASN A 80 -25.41 7.88 41.46
C ASN A 80 -25.47 9.42 41.32
N GLY A 81 -25.47 9.95 40.11
CA GLY A 81 -25.51 11.41 39.85
C GLY A 81 -24.17 12.12 40.04
N LYS A 82 -23.07 11.40 40.22
CA LYS A 82 -21.72 12.00 40.29
C LYS A 82 -21.20 12.26 38.88
N ILE A 83 -20.57 13.42 38.69
CA ILE A 83 -19.98 13.81 37.41
C ILE A 83 -18.87 12.82 37.04
N ILE A 84 -18.93 12.33 35.80
CA ILE A 84 -17.93 11.46 35.19
C ILE A 84 -17.03 12.34 34.31
N THR A 85 -15.73 12.25 34.53
CA THR A 85 -14.75 12.93 33.68
C THR A 85 -14.44 12.10 32.41
N PRO A 86 -14.18 12.75 31.27
CA PRO A 86 -13.66 12.07 30.10
C PRO A 86 -12.38 11.28 30.40
N ASN A 87 -12.26 10.12 29.77
CA ASN A 87 -11.09 9.24 29.88
C ASN A 87 -10.80 8.61 28.51
N VAL A 88 -9.75 7.83 28.41
CA VAL A 88 -9.36 7.12 27.21
C VAL A 88 -9.25 5.62 27.44
N GLN A 89 -9.57 4.85 26.41
CA GLN A 89 -9.40 3.40 26.38
C GLN A 89 -8.66 3.00 25.10
N THR A 90 -7.84 1.97 25.19
CA THR A 90 -7.16 1.39 24.03
C THR A 90 -8.01 0.28 23.46
N VAL A 91 -8.20 0.29 22.14
CA VAL A 91 -8.87 -0.76 21.38
C VAL A 91 -7.94 -1.29 20.31
N HIS A 92 -8.10 -2.55 19.94
CA HIS A 92 -7.33 -3.20 18.89
C HIS A 92 -7.94 -2.94 17.53
N ARG A 93 -7.10 -2.72 16.51
CA ARG A 93 -7.57 -2.50 15.15
C ARG A 93 -6.68 -3.14 14.10
N LEU A 94 -7.30 -3.43 12.97
CA LEU A 94 -6.67 -3.60 11.67
C LEU A 94 -7.04 -2.41 10.80
N GLN A 95 -6.05 -1.74 10.23
CA GLN A 95 -6.29 -0.60 9.36
C GLN A 95 -6.37 -1.06 7.91
N LEU A 96 -7.49 -0.74 7.23
CA LEU A 96 -7.62 -1.00 5.80
C LEU A 96 -6.73 -0.03 5.02
N ALA A 97 -6.32 -0.43 3.84
CA ALA A 97 -5.47 0.39 2.97
C ALA A 97 -6.15 1.71 2.57
N TYR A 98 -7.47 1.72 2.50
CA TYR A 98 -8.27 2.88 2.10
C TYR A 98 -9.25 3.29 3.20
N SER A 99 -9.49 4.59 3.30
CA SER A 99 -10.65 5.17 4.00
C SER A 99 -11.83 5.32 3.04
N GLU A 100 -12.99 5.70 3.60
CA GLU A 100 -14.22 5.90 2.82
C GLU A 100 -14.53 4.69 1.93
N VAL A 101 -14.40 3.46 2.48
CA VAL A 101 -14.82 2.23 1.80
C VAL A 101 -16.35 2.15 1.77
N ASP A 102 -16.90 1.37 0.84
CA ASP A 102 -18.34 1.37 0.63
C ASP A 102 -19.08 0.82 1.86
N ALA A 103 -19.87 1.68 2.48
CA ALA A 103 -20.61 1.35 3.69
C ALA A 103 -21.78 0.36 3.43
N ASN A 104 -22.36 0.44 2.23
CA ASN A 104 -23.38 -0.47 1.73
C ASN A 104 -22.72 -1.37 0.69
N GLY A 105 -22.27 -2.53 1.12
CA GLY A 105 -21.51 -3.46 0.29
C GLY A 105 -21.24 -4.73 1.05
N THR A 106 -20.47 -5.61 0.47
CA THR A 106 -20.11 -6.89 1.05
C THR A 106 -18.74 -6.84 1.68
N PHE A 107 -18.68 -7.13 2.99
CA PHE A 107 -17.45 -7.41 3.69
C PHE A 107 -17.30 -8.92 3.83
N LYS A 108 -16.37 -9.49 3.06
CA LYS A 108 -16.04 -10.90 3.20
C LYS A 108 -14.86 -11.03 4.15
N ILE A 109 -15.10 -11.67 5.29
CA ILE A 109 -14.10 -11.85 6.34
C ILE A 109 -13.73 -13.31 6.38
N THR A 110 -12.43 -13.60 6.43
CA THR A 110 -11.91 -14.93 6.74
C THR A 110 -11.17 -14.85 8.04
N ASP A 111 -11.63 -15.61 9.04
CA ASP A 111 -11.01 -15.66 10.36
C ASP A 111 -9.69 -16.44 10.35
N SER A 112 -9.07 -16.47 11.49
CA SER A 112 -7.81 -17.15 11.76
C SER A 112 -7.83 -18.66 11.52
N GLN A 113 -8.98 -19.27 11.54
CA GLN A 113 -9.19 -20.70 11.35
C GLN A 113 -9.59 -21.06 9.94
N GLY A 114 -9.75 -20.05 9.06
CA GLY A 114 -10.15 -20.22 7.68
C GLY A 114 -11.66 -20.23 7.46
N ASN A 115 -12.48 -19.96 8.50
CA ASN A 115 -13.90 -19.79 8.33
C ASN A 115 -14.16 -18.48 7.60
N THR A 116 -14.99 -18.53 6.57
CA THR A 116 -15.29 -17.37 5.73
C THR A 116 -16.78 -17.08 5.77
N ALA A 117 -17.10 -15.81 6.00
CA ALA A 117 -18.47 -15.30 5.87
C ALA A 117 -18.48 -13.99 5.10
N SER A 118 -19.49 -13.81 4.28
CA SER A 118 -19.77 -12.56 3.57
C SER A 118 -20.93 -11.85 4.27
N ILE A 119 -20.66 -10.71 4.84
CA ILE A 119 -21.62 -9.85 5.55
C ILE A 119 -21.96 -8.70 4.61
N THR A 120 -23.17 -8.70 4.07
CA THR A 120 -23.65 -7.67 3.15
C THR A 120 -24.59 -6.73 3.87
N LYS A 121 -24.24 -5.46 3.95
CA LYS A 121 -25.12 -4.40 4.38
C LYS A 121 -25.83 -3.80 3.17
N ASN A 122 -27.13 -3.97 3.12
CA ASN A 122 -27.97 -3.49 2.03
C ASN A 122 -28.31 -1.99 2.20
N THR A 123 -28.70 -1.35 1.11
CA THR A 123 -29.11 0.07 1.10
C THR A 123 -30.37 0.35 1.90
N ASP A 124 -31.21 -0.66 2.13
CA ASP A 124 -32.40 -0.59 3.00
C ASP A 124 -32.07 -0.77 4.49
N GLY A 125 -30.79 -0.92 4.83
CA GLY A 125 -30.29 -1.10 6.18
C GLY A 125 -30.32 -2.55 6.67
N THR A 126 -30.84 -3.51 5.91
CA THR A 126 -30.80 -4.94 6.29
C THR A 126 -29.37 -5.50 6.15
N ILE A 127 -29.05 -6.51 6.95
CA ILE A 127 -27.77 -7.22 6.87
C ILE A 127 -28.06 -8.70 6.56
N SER A 128 -27.41 -9.23 5.52
CA SER A 128 -27.43 -10.64 5.17
C SER A 128 -26.06 -11.27 5.37
N VAL A 129 -26.05 -12.54 5.75
CA VAL A 129 -24.80 -13.30 5.95
C VAL A 129 -24.85 -14.57 5.12
N THR A 130 -23.81 -14.77 4.32
CA THR A 130 -23.62 -16.00 3.54
C THR A 130 -22.27 -16.63 3.88
N ASP A 131 -22.20 -17.97 3.74
CA ASP A 131 -20.97 -18.73 3.89
C ASP A 131 -20.03 -18.57 2.68
N ALA A 132 -18.91 -19.31 2.67
CA ALA A 132 -17.95 -19.29 1.58
C ALA A 132 -18.54 -19.71 0.22
N ASP A 133 -19.56 -20.56 0.23
CA ASP A 133 -20.24 -21.09 -0.96
C ASP A 133 -21.42 -20.20 -1.42
N GLY A 134 -21.70 -19.12 -0.69
CA GLY A 134 -22.79 -18.18 -0.98
C GLY A 134 -24.16 -18.61 -0.42
N ASN A 135 -24.23 -19.64 0.43
CA ASN A 135 -25.46 -20.06 1.07
C ASN A 135 -25.75 -19.19 2.29
N ALA A 136 -27.04 -18.89 2.53
CA ALA A 136 -27.45 -18.14 3.70
C ALA A 136 -27.07 -18.88 5.00
N VAL A 137 -26.38 -18.23 5.89
CA VAL A 137 -26.02 -18.77 7.20
C VAL A 137 -27.27 -18.77 8.10
N THR A 138 -27.58 -19.92 8.71
CA THR A 138 -28.70 -20.08 9.63
C THR A 138 -28.28 -19.76 11.07
N GLY A 139 -29.23 -19.36 11.93
CA GLY A 139 -28.96 -19.06 13.34
C GLY A 139 -28.28 -17.70 13.56
N VAL A 140 -28.34 -16.82 12.57
CA VAL A 140 -27.85 -15.43 12.71
C VAL A 140 -28.92 -14.59 13.38
N THR A 141 -28.52 -13.84 14.40
CA THR A 141 -29.35 -12.86 15.13
C THR A 141 -28.98 -11.46 14.70
N THR A 142 -29.98 -10.66 14.35
CA THR A 142 -29.80 -9.25 13.99
C THR A 142 -29.77 -8.37 15.24
N ASN A 143 -28.77 -7.52 15.37
CA ASN A 143 -28.64 -6.55 16.46
C ASN A 143 -29.19 -5.19 16.02
N THR A 144 -29.91 -4.52 16.92
CA THR A 144 -30.51 -3.21 16.62
C THR A 144 -30.18 -2.20 17.72
N ASP A 145 -30.11 -0.91 17.33
CA ASP A 145 -30.02 0.20 18.26
C ASP A 145 -31.38 0.48 18.95
N ALA A 146 -31.42 1.48 19.84
CA ALA A 146 -32.63 1.90 20.53
C ALA A 146 -33.73 2.46 19.61
N ASN A 147 -33.40 2.82 18.37
CA ASN A 147 -34.31 3.33 17.35
C ASN A 147 -34.80 2.22 16.39
N GLY A 148 -34.30 1.00 16.58
CA GLY A 148 -34.63 -0.16 15.72
C GLY A 148 -33.79 -0.28 14.45
N ASN A 149 -32.73 0.55 14.27
CA ASN A 149 -31.83 0.43 13.14
C ASN A 149 -30.90 -0.76 13.34
N ILE A 150 -30.68 -1.54 12.29
CA ILE A 150 -29.78 -2.69 12.33
C ILE A 150 -28.34 -2.19 12.43
N THR A 151 -27.63 -2.58 13.48
CA THR A 151 -26.24 -2.22 13.74
C THR A 151 -25.27 -3.33 13.45
N GLY A 152 -25.72 -4.59 13.45
CA GLY A 152 -24.86 -5.74 13.25
C GLY A 152 -25.61 -7.07 13.26
N VAL A 153 -24.83 -8.13 13.24
CA VAL A 153 -25.31 -9.53 13.29
C VAL A 153 -24.42 -10.37 14.20
N THR A 154 -25.03 -11.29 14.91
CA THR A 154 -24.33 -12.26 15.79
C THR A 154 -24.62 -13.66 15.33
N GLY A 155 -23.60 -14.51 15.24
CA GLY A 155 -23.77 -15.92 14.84
C GLY A 155 -22.47 -16.71 14.95
N ASN A 156 -22.57 -18.02 14.74
CA ASN A 156 -21.42 -18.93 14.78
C ASN A 156 -20.72 -19.06 13.42
N PHE A 157 -20.65 -17.99 12.65
CA PHE A 157 -19.97 -17.96 11.36
C PHE A 157 -18.48 -17.66 11.48
N PHE A 158 -18.03 -17.15 12.62
CA PHE A 158 -16.64 -17.02 13.01
C PHE A 158 -16.42 -17.64 14.39
N SER A 159 -15.16 -17.92 14.71
CA SER A 159 -14.75 -18.35 16.04
C SER A 159 -13.90 -17.27 16.71
N ASP A 160 -14.12 -17.07 18.00
CA ASP A 160 -13.27 -16.27 18.89
C ASP A 160 -12.06 -17.07 19.43
N GLY A 161 -11.79 -18.26 18.88
CA GLY A 161 -10.82 -19.20 19.41
C GLY A 161 -11.30 -20.00 20.64
N SER A 162 -12.39 -19.55 21.28
CA SER A 162 -13.03 -20.22 22.43
C SER A 162 -14.34 -20.92 22.07
N GLY A 163 -14.81 -20.74 20.83
CA GLY A 163 -16.05 -21.33 20.31
C GLY A 163 -17.31 -20.52 20.58
N ASN A 164 -17.19 -19.27 21.01
CA ASN A 164 -18.32 -18.37 21.20
C ASN A 164 -18.80 -17.80 19.84
N ALA A 165 -20.07 -17.36 19.82
CA ALA A 165 -20.60 -16.62 18.68
C ALA A 165 -19.95 -15.24 18.58
N VAL A 166 -19.51 -14.85 17.37
CA VAL A 166 -18.93 -13.54 17.12
C VAL A 166 -20.00 -12.60 16.58
N THR A 167 -19.98 -11.36 17.06
CA THR A 167 -20.78 -10.27 16.54
C THR A 167 -20.00 -9.50 15.47
N VAL A 168 -20.60 -9.20 14.32
CA VAL A 168 -20.06 -8.25 13.35
C VAL A 168 -20.98 -7.04 13.31
N SER A 169 -20.41 -5.88 13.64
CA SER A 169 -21.12 -4.61 13.73
C SER A 169 -20.57 -3.58 12.75
N PHE A 170 -21.43 -2.64 12.34
CA PHE A 170 -21.07 -1.50 11.50
C PHE A 170 -21.25 -0.22 12.27
N THR A 171 -20.25 0.66 12.24
CA THR A 171 -20.30 1.96 12.90
C THR A 171 -19.65 3.05 12.06
N SER A 172 -20.08 4.29 12.27
CA SER A 172 -19.37 5.51 11.87
C SER A 172 -18.77 6.23 13.08
N ASP A 173 -19.02 5.74 14.31
CA ASP A 173 -18.45 6.30 15.52
C ASP A 173 -16.96 5.97 15.60
N THR A 174 -16.14 7.00 15.62
CA THR A 174 -14.68 6.88 15.74
C THR A 174 -14.22 6.54 17.16
N ASN A 175 -15.11 6.64 18.14
CA ASN A 175 -14.87 6.30 19.55
C ASN A 175 -15.58 5.02 20.00
N TYR A 176 -16.01 4.19 19.04
CA TYR A 176 -16.66 2.92 19.36
C TYR A 176 -15.69 1.97 20.06
N ILE A 177 -16.19 1.31 21.09
CA ILE A 177 -15.46 0.30 21.86
C ILE A 177 -16.11 -1.05 21.57
N PRO A 178 -15.40 -1.97 20.89
CA PRO A 178 -15.94 -3.29 20.60
C PRO A 178 -16.12 -4.12 21.89
N GLY A 179 -17.17 -4.95 21.92
CA GLY A 179 -17.30 -6.01 22.90
C GLY A 179 -16.23 -7.09 22.70
N ASP A 180 -16.00 -7.94 23.71
CA ASP A 180 -14.90 -8.91 23.69
C ASP A 180 -14.94 -9.87 22.50
N ASP A 181 -16.15 -10.28 22.06
CA ASP A 181 -16.39 -11.19 20.93
C ASP A 181 -16.94 -10.44 19.72
N GLU A 182 -16.46 -9.23 19.47
CA GLU A 182 -17.00 -8.36 18.43
C GLU A 182 -15.93 -7.95 17.40
N ILE A 183 -16.32 -7.97 16.12
CA ILE A 183 -15.63 -7.38 14.98
C ILE A 183 -16.43 -6.16 14.55
N VAL A 184 -15.82 -4.98 14.53
CA VAL A 184 -16.51 -3.74 14.18
C VAL A 184 -15.91 -3.14 12.92
N ILE A 185 -16.73 -2.95 11.91
CA ILE A 185 -16.33 -2.35 10.63
C ILE A 185 -16.69 -0.86 10.68
N ASN A 186 -15.66 -0.02 10.57
CA ASN A 186 -15.84 1.42 10.36
C ASN A 186 -15.42 1.76 8.92
N SER A 187 -16.41 1.80 8.04
CA SER A 187 -16.19 2.04 6.60
C SER A 187 -15.71 3.48 6.32
N GLN A 188 -16.12 4.46 7.10
CA GLN A 188 -15.73 5.86 6.90
C GLN A 188 -14.24 6.07 7.15
N VAL A 189 -13.73 5.49 8.23
CA VAL A 189 -12.30 5.60 8.58
C VAL A 189 -11.49 4.52 7.85
N GLY A 190 -12.11 3.43 7.42
CA GLY A 190 -11.44 2.27 6.81
C GLY A 190 -10.62 1.51 7.84
N GLU A 191 -11.29 1.01 8.87
CA GLU A 191 -10.68 0.19 9.91
C GLU A 191 -11.62 -0.91 10.38
N VAL A 192 -11.04 -1.99 10.87
CA VAL A 192 -11.75 -3.08 11.54
C VAL A 192 -11.27 -3.12 12.98
N LEU A 193 -12.17 -2.85 13.94
CA LEU A 193 -11.87 -2.93 15.36
C LEU A 193 -12.14 -4.35 15.84
N LEU A 194 -11.29 -4.86 16.71
CA LEU A 194 -11.35 -6.22 17.23
C LEU A 194 -11.55 -6.18 18.74
N GLY A 195 -12.56 -6.93 19.20
CA GLY A 195 -12.72 -7.23 20.61
C GLY A 195 -11.57 -8.08 21.15
N GLU A 196 -11.41 -8.12 22.44
CA GLU A 196 -10.23 -8.70 23.10
C GLU A 196 -10.04 -10.20 22.76
N ASN A 197 -11.12 -10.98 22.68
CA ASN A 197 -11.06 -12.40 22.35
C ASN A 197 -10.70 -12.62 20.89
N VAL A 198 -11.34 -11.89 19.97
CA VAL A 198 -11.04 -11.93 18.53
C VAL A 198 -9.61 -11.49 18.26
N TYR A 199 -9.15 -10.43 18.94
CA TYR A 199 -7.76 -9.97 18.84
C TYR A 199 -6.76 -11.06 19.23
N LYS A 200 -6.97 -11.74 20.36
CA LYS A 200 -6.09 -12.84 20.81
C LYS A 200 -6.02 -13.98 19.81
N ASP A 201 -7.15 -14.30 19.19
CA ASP A 201 -7.22 -15.35 18.18
C ASP A 201 -6.43 -14.95 16.93
N VAL A 202 -6.67 -13.75 16.37
CA VAL A 202 -5.92 -13.21 15.23
C VAL A 202 -4.41 -13.12 15.51
N TYR A 203 -4.04 -12.66 16.71
CA TYR A 203 -2.65 -12.56 17.13
C TYR A 203 -1.95 -13.93 17.19
N THR A 204 -2.66 -14.95 17.68
CA THR A 204 -2.11 -16.30 17.85
C THR A 204 -1.97 -17.04 16.54
N SER A 205 -2.98 -16.96 15.68
CA SER A 205 -3.01 -17.67 14.40
C SER A 205 -2.24 -16.96 13.29
N ASN A 206 -1.97 -15.67 13.46
CA ASN A 206 -1.21 -14.85 12.50
C ASN A 206 -1.87 -14.75 11.11
N SER A 207 -3.18 -14.89 11.02
CA SER A 207 -3.92 -14.83 9.76
C SER A 207 -5.31 -14.23 9.95
N PHE A 208 -5.66 -13.27 9.11
CA PHE A 208 -6.99 -12.68 9.01
C PHE A 208 -7.12 -12.02 7.64
N SER A 209 -8.26 -12.13 7.00
CA SER A 209 -8.48 -11.52 5.68
C SER A 209 -9.79 -10.75 5.66
N VAL A 210 -9.76 -9.61 5.02
CA VAL A 210 -10.95 -8.78 4.76
C VAL A 210 -11.00 -8.45 3.27
N GLN A 211 -12.12 -8.75 2.64
CA GLN A 211 -12.45 -8.29 1.31
C GLN A 211 -13.54 -7.22 1.43
N TYR A 212 -13.41 -6.12 0.72
CA TYR A 212 -14.33 -4.99 0.78
C TYR A 212 -14.39 -4.24 -0.54
N ASP A 213 -15.49 -3.53 -0.76
CA ASP A 213 -15.72 -2.72 -1.95
C ASP A 213 -15.26 -1.27 -1.71
N LYS A 214 -14.68 -0.68 -2.75
CA LYS A 214 -14.25 0.72 -2.75
C LYS A 214 -14.53 1.35 -4.12
N SER A 215 -15.42 2.36 -4.15
CA SER A 215 -15.83 3.06 -5.37
C SER A 215 -15.48 4.54 -5.39
N ASN A 216 -15.28 5.17 -4.23
CA ASN A 216 -15.05 6.61 -4.11
C ASN A 216 -13.56 6.98 -4.18
N PHE A 217 -12.90 6.65 -5.29
CA PHE A 217 -11.51 7.08 -5.51
C PHE A 217 -11.45 8.55 -5.91
N LYS A 218 -10.34 9.21 -5.55
CA LYS A 218 -10.05 10.62 -5.83
C LYS A 218 -8.69 10.74 -6.49
N LYS A 219 -8.44 11.88 -7.12
CA LYS A 219 -7.10 12.21 -7.59
C LYS A 219 -6.09 12.08 -6.45
N GLY A 220 -4.98 11.40 -6.72
CA GLY A 220 -3.90 11.14 -5.76
C GLY A 220 -4.08 9.87 -4.94
N ASP A 221 -5.25 9.22 -4.98
CA ASP A 221 -5.41 7.90 -4.39
C ASP A 221 -4.58 6.86 -5.15
N VAL A 222 -4.04 5.93 -4.40
CA VAL A 222 -3.21 4.85 -4.95
C VAL A 222 -4.09 3.82 -5.66
N ASN A 223 -3.63 3.32 -6.81
CA ASN A 223 -4.33 2.29 -7.57
C ASN A 223 -4.22 0.93 -6.84
N PRO A 224 -5.34 0.29 -6.44
CA PRO A 224 -5.31 -0.96 -5.69
C PRO A 224 -4.65 -2.13 -6.43
N THR A 225 -4.71 -2.14 -7.77
CA THR A 225 -4.12 -3.22 -8.58
C THR A 225 -2.60 -3.35 -8.43
N MET A 226 -1.94 -2.33 -7.86
CA MET A 226 -0.49 -2.34 -7.60
C MET A 226 -0.11 -3.01 -6.28
N TYR A 227 -1.08 -3.18 -5.37
CA TYR A 227 -0.81 -3.65 -4.01
C TYR A 227 -1.59 -4.90 -3.61
N PHE A 228 -2.76 -5.12 -4.21
CA PHE A 228 -3.71 -6.14 -3.76
C PHE A 228 -4.27 -6.97 -4.91
N ASP A 229 -4.72 -8.15 -4.58
CA ASP A 229 -5.65 -8.88 -5.42
C ASP A 229 -6.99 -8.13 -5.39
N CYS A 230 -7.52 -7.81 -6.55
CA CYS A 230 -8.78 -7.08 -6.65
C CYS A 230 -9.58 -7.45 -7.90
N VAL A 231 -10.88 -7.22 -7.84
CA VAL A 231 -11.79 -7.36 -8.96
C VAL A 231 -12.32 -5.97 -9.32
N ASP A 232 -12.20 -5.61 -10.57
CA ASP A 232 -12.84 -4.41 -11.11
C ASP A 232 -14.33 -4.72 -11.33
N ASN A 233 -15.19 -4.13 -10.52
CA ASN A 233 -16.63 -4.38 -10.55
C ASN A 233 -17.32 -3.79 -11.78
N VAL A 234 -16.69 -2.84 -12.44
CA VAL A 234 -17.21 -2.22 -13.67
C VAL A 234 -16.95 -3.10 -14.89
N THR A 235 -15.76 -3.67 -14.99
CA THR A 235 -15.33 -4.47 -16.15
C THR A 235 -15.40 -5.99 -15.92
N GLY A 236 -15.49 -6.43 -14.65
CA GLY A 236 -15.43 -7.83 -14.25
C GLY A 236 -14.03 -8.45 -14.33
N VAL A 237 -12.98 -7.63 -14.54
CA VAL A 237 -11.60 -8.11 -14.66
C VAL A 237 -11.01 -8.35 -13.28
N THR A 238 -10.46 -9.55 -13.09
CA THR A 238 -9.70 -9.88 -11.88
C THR A 238 -8.22 -9.55 -12.06
N TYR A 239 -7.69 -8.77 -11.15
CA TYR A 239 -6.27 -8.46 -11.05
C TYR A 239 -5.67 -9.26 -9.90
N VAL A 240 -4.62 -10.00 -10.18
CA VAL A 240 -3.84 -10.71 -9.17
C VAL A 240 -2.50 -9.99 -9.07
N LYS A 241 -2.14 -9.55 -7.86
CA LYS A 241 -0.84 -8.94 -7.61
C LYS A 241 0.26 -9.96 -7.91
N LYS A 242 1.19 -9.58 -8.75
CA LYS A 242 2.33 -10.41 -9.13
C LYS A 242 3.61 -9.78 -8.63
N ASP A 243 4.28 -10.46 -7.74
CA ASP A 243 5.60 -10.07 -7.24
C ASP A 243 6.73 -10.69 -8.10
N GLU A 244 6.54 -10.68 -9.42
CA GLU A 244 7.48 -11.28 -10.36
C GLU A 244 8.50 -10.25 -10.87
N ASP A 245 9.74 -10.68 -10.98
CA ASP A 245 10.82 -9.87 -11.52
C ASP A 245 10.87 -9.95 -13.04
N ILE A 246 10.91 -8.80 -13.70
CA ILE A 246 11.22 -8.72 -15.13
C ILE A 246 12.74 -8.73 -15.25
N GLU A 247 13.29 -9.81 -15.79
CA GLU A 247 14.73 -9.99 -15.93
C GLU A 247 15.17 -9.96 -17.38
N TYR A 248 16.24 -9.22 -17.67
CA TYR A 248 16.91 -9.26 -18.95
C TYR A 248 18.28 -9.94 -18.84
N ASN A 249 18.60 -10.77 -19.84
CA ASN A 249 19.93 -11.32 -19.97
C ASN A 249 20.91 -10.23 -20.43
N ILE A 250 21.80 -9.80 -19.55
CA ILE A 250 22.84 -8.80 -19.85
C ILE A 250 24.16 -9.45 -20.28
N ASN A 251 24.30 -10.77 -20.06
CA ASN A 251 25.43 -11.60 -20.47
C ASN A 251 24.97 -13.07 -20.49
N PHE A 252 25.78 -13.99 -21.02
CA PHE A 252 25.48 -15.44 -21.10
C PHE A 252 25.09 -16.08 -19.77
N THR A 253 25.60 -15.57 -18.64
CA THR A 253 25.39 -16.12 -17.30
C THR A 253 24.76 -15.15 -16.33
N GLN A 254 24.42 -13.93 -16.77
CA GLN A 254 23.93 -12.86 -15.88
C GLN A 254 22.63 -12.30 -16.34
N LYS A 255 21.69 -12.27 -15.41
CA LYS A 255 20.40 -11.59 -15.55
C LYS A 255 20.37 -10.34 -14.68
N LEU A 256 19.60 -9.38 -15.08
CA LEU A 256 19.36 -8.15 -14.35
C LEU A 256 17.86 -7.88 -14.27
N LYS A 257 17.36 -7.71 -13.03
CA LYS A 257 16.01 -7.25 -12.76
C LYS A 257 15.89 -5.79 -13.19
N VAL A 258 14.81 -5.43 -13.90
CA VAL A 258 14.62 -4.08 -14.43
C VAL A 258 13.37 -3.38 -13.90
N ASN A 259 12.44 -4.09 -13.28
CA ASN A 259 11.26 -3.52 -12.65
C ASN A 259 11.46 -3.29 -11.15
N THR A 260 10.65 -2.40 -10.59
CA THR A 260 10.50 -2.18 -9.14
C THR A 260 9.01 -2.20 -8.85
N GLN A 261 8.59 -2.98 -7.85
CA GLN A 261 7.20 -3.05 -7.42
C GLN A 261 6.84 -1.81 -6.61
N ALA A 262 5.55 -1.45 -6.61
CA ALA A 262 5.06 -0.30 -5.87
C ALA A 262 5.35 -0.41 -4.36
N ASP A 263 5.10 -1.57 -3.79
CA ASP A 263 5.31 -1.86 -2.37
C ASP A 263 6.78 -2.01 -1.97
N GLU A 264 7.71 -2.22 -2.91
CA GLU A 264 9.15 -2.17 -2.64
C GLU A 264 9.62 -0.74 -2.30
N ALA A 265 8.98 0.29 -2.89
CA ALA A 265 9.39 1.68 -2.75
C ALA A 265 8.39 2.53 -1.93
N PHE A 266 7.10 2.37 -2.16
CA PHE A 266 6.04 3.20 -1.58
C PHE A 266 5.10 2.36 -0.73
N ASN A 267 5.11 2.59 0.58
CA ASN A 267 4.20 1.88 1.49
C ASN A 267 2.80 2.51 1.43
N ILE A 268 1.78 1.69 1.21
CA ILE A 268 0.39 2.17 1.11
C ILE A 268 -0.12 2.75 2.44
N TYR A 269 0.41 2.31 3.58
CA TYR A 269 0.03 2.81 4.90
C TYR A 269 0.63 4.18 5.24
N PHE A 270 1.55 4.71 4.42
CA PHE A 270 2.03 6.08 4.62
C PHE A 270 0.87 7.09 4.64
N GLY A 271 -0.04 6.99 3.68
CA GLY A 271 -1.23 7.85 3.62
C GLY A 271 -2.12 7.68 4.84
N ARG A 272 -2.33 6.43 5.27
CA ARG A 272 -3.16 6.11 6.44
C ARG A 272 -2.58 6.68 7.74
N ASN A 273 -1.27 6.66 7.89
CA ASN A 273 -0.60 7.27 9.04
C ASN A 273 -0.71 8.80 9.03
N ILE A 274 -0.68 9.41 7.85
CA ILE A 274 -0.97 10.85 7.72
C ILE A 274 -2.43 11.16 8.08
N ASP A 275 -3.37 10.31 7.69
CA ASP A 275 -4.78 10.45 8.06
C ASP A 275 -4.97 10.37 9.60
N ASP A 276 -4.30 9.43 10.27
CA ASP A 276 -4.31 9.30 11.74
C ASP A 276 -3.75 10.56 12.44
N LEU A 277 -2.62 11.09 11.94
CA LEU A 277 -2.02 12.33 12.47
C LEU A 277 -2.96 13.53 12.26
N THR A 278 -3.58 13.62 11.08
CA THR A 278 -4.52 14.69 10.77
C THR A 278 -5.75 14.61 11.66
N SER A 279 -6.27 13.41 11.89
CA SER A 279 -7.41 13.18 12.78
C SER A 279 -7.08 13.54 14.22
N ALA A 280 -5.87 13.23 14.70
CA ALA A 280 -5.44 13.61 16.05
C ALA A 280 -5.36 15.13 16.23
N VAL A 281 -4.87 15.87 15.23
CA VAL A 281 -4.87 17.34 15.25
C VAL A 281 -6.30 17.89 15.19
N GLN A 282 -7.14 17.36 14.28
CA GLN A 282 -8.51 17.81 14.12
C GLN A 282 -9.32 17.65 15.41
N ASN A 283 -9.14 16.52 16.11
CA ASN A 283 -9.81 16.27 17.38
C ASN A 283 -9.48 17.34 18.45
N VAL A 284 -8.22 17.79 18.54
CA VAL A 284 -7.85 18.90 19.45
C VAL A 284 -8.56 20.19 19.06
N LEU A 285 -8.59 20.51 17.75
CA LEU A 285 -9.24 21.72 17.24
C LEU A 285 -10.75 21.70 17.47
N ASP A 286 -11.38 20.54 17.29
CA ASP A 286 -12.82 20.37 17.52
C ASP A 286 -13.18 20.59 18.99
N ILE A 287 -12.38 20.07 19.93
CA ILE A 287 -12.57 20.29 21.36
C ILE A 287 -12.36 21.78 21.71
N GLU A 288 -11.36 22.46 21.14
CA GLU A 288 -11.14 23.90 21.33
C GLU A 288 -12.33 24.73 20.82
N SER A 289 -12.90 24.32 19.68
CA SER A 289 -14.12 24.93 19.16
C SER A 289 -15.32 24.71 20.09
N GLN A 290 -15.46 23.49 20.63
CA GLN A 290 -16.51 23.18 21.62
C GLN A 290 -16.36 24.00 22.90
N MET A 291 -15.15 24.17 23.44
CA MET A 291 -14.88 25.03 24.60
C MET A 291 -15.25 26.47 24.33
N SER A 292 -14.85 27.04 23.19
CA SER A 292 -15.19 28.40 22.79
C SER A 292 -16.70 28.62 22.67
N LYS A 293 -17.42 27.56 22.19
CA LYS A 293 -18.88 27.58 22.11
C LYS A 293 -19.51 27.63 23.52
N VAL A 294 -19.06 26.83 24.46
CA VAL A 294 -19.53 26.79 25.83
C VAL A 294 -19.27 28.16 26.51
N GLU A 295 -18.08 28.74 26.36
CA GLU A 295 -17.72 30.04 26.86
C GLU A 295 -18.62 31.17 26.30
N SER A 296 -19.01 31.05 25.04
CA SER A 296 -19.96 31.99 24.40
C SER A 296 -21.36 31.83 24.99
N MET A 297 -21.83 30.58 25.17
CA MET A 297 -23.13 30.28 25.80
C MET A 297 -23.20 30.81 27.22
N MET A 298 -22.13 30.74 28.01
CA MET A 298 -22.06 31.29 29.38
C MET A 298 -22.32 32.82 29.41
N LYS A 299 -22.09 33.53 28.31
CA LYS A 299 -22.30 34.99 28.19
C LYS A 299 -23.71 35.38 27.69
N GLU A 300 -24.46 34.38 27.20
CA GLU A 300 -25.80 34.63 26.67
C GLU A 300 -26.86 34.71 27.77
N GLU A 301 -27.75 35.70 27.67
CA GLU A 301 -28.80 35.96 28.66
C GLU A 301 -29.74 34.75 28.86
N ARG A 302 -29.98 33.97 27.82
CA ARG A 302 -30.82 32.76 27.88
C ARG A 302 -30.29 31.67 28.79
N TYR A 303 -29.00 31.67 29.13
CA TYR A 303 -28.35 30.74 30.03
C TYR A 303 -27.88 31.36 31.34
N SER A 304 -28.53 32.48 31.74
CA SER A 304 -28.18 33.23 32.97
C SER A 304 -28.66 32.59 34.27
N SER A 305 -29.45 31.48 34.20
CA SER A 305 -29.86 30.76 35.40
C SER A 305 -28.68 30.11 36.10
N ASP A 306 -28.67 30.04 37.43
CA ASP A 306 -27.62 29.40 38.21
C ASP A 306 -27.44 27.93 37.82
N ALA A 307 -28.54 27.23 37.45
CA ALA A 307 -28.50 25.84 37.02
C ALA A 307 -27.81 25.69 35.66
N ASP A 308 -28.10 26.58 34.70
CA ASP A 308 -27.48 26.56 33.38
C ASP A 308 -25.98 26.91 33.47
N GLN A 309 -25.66 27.98 34.23
CA GLN A 309 -24.27 28.37 34.45
C GLN A 309 -23.46 27.28 35.11
N LYS A 310 -24.03 26.56 36.08
CA LYS A 310 -23.40 25.40 36.67
C LYS A 310 -23.18 24.28 35.68
N SER A 311 -24.19 23.94 34.90
CA SER A 311 -24.06 22.88 33.86
C SER A 311 -23.00 23.21 32.81
N LEU A 312 -22.96 24.47 32.32
CA LEU A 312 -21.95 24.97 31.39
C LEU A 312 -20.55 24.94 32.01
N SER A 313 -20.41 25.30 33.29
CA SER A 313 -19.14 25.20 34.03
C SER A 313 -18.65 23.73 34.14
N ASP A 314 -19.56 22.81 34.50
CA ASP A 314 -19.24 21.37 34.62
C ASP A 314 -18.85 20.76 33.25
N ILE A 315 -19.54 21.19 32.17
CA ILE A 315 -19.20 20.78 30.79
C ILE A 315 -17.82 21.34 30.38
N LEU A 316 -17.54 22.63 30.70
CA LEU A 316 -16.26 23.26 30.36
C LEU A 316 -15.09 22.58 31.09
N GLU A 317 -15.27 22.18 32.36
CA GLU A 317 -14.27 21.37 33.09
C GLU A 317 -14.04 20.04 32.44
N GLY A 318 -15.12 19.36 32.03
CA GLY A 318 -15.01 18.08 31.29
C GLY A 318 -14.30 18.23 29.94
N LEU A 319 -14.63 19.28 29.16
CA LEU A 319 -13.95 19.58 27.89
C LEU A 319 -12.47 19.94 28.10
N THR A 320 -12.12 20.64 29.17
CA THR A 320 -10.73 20.92 29.52
C THR A 320 -9.96 19.61 29.75
N LYS A 321 -10.54 18.67 30.47
CA LYS A 321 -9.95 17.36 30.65
C LYS A 321 -9.83 16.57 29.35
N GLN A 322 -10.85 16.62 28.53
CA GLN A 322 -10.86 16.00 27.19
C GLN A 322 -9.74 16.58 26.29
N GLN A 323 -9.53 17.91 26.34
CA GLN A 323 -8.46 18.58 25.60
C GLN A 323 -7.06 18.14 26.08
N GLU A 324 -6.85 18.03 27.40
CA GLU A 324 -5.58 17.50 27.93
C GLU A 324 -5.28 16.11 27.39
N LEU A 325 -6.28 15.22 27.42
CA LEU A 325 -6.17 13.87 26.89
C LEU A 325 -5.88 13.90 25.38
N ALA A 326 -6.61 14.73 24.62
CA ALA A 326 -6.43 14.86 23.17
C ALA A 326 -5.03 15.36 22.82
N LYS A 327 -4.51 16.38 23.51
CA LYS A 327 -3.14 16.87 23.32
C LYS A 327 -2.09 15.81 23.63
N SER A 328 -2.31 15.03 24.69
CA SER A 328 -1.42 13.89 25.03
C SER A 328 -1.44 12.81 23.96
N GLN A 329 -2.62 12.45 23.44
CA GLN A 329 -2.73 11.45 22.35
C GLN A 329 -2.15 11.97 21.04
N MET A 330 -2.38 13.25 20.71
CA MET A 330 -1.76 13.88 19.55
C MET A 330 -0.21 13.81 19.63
N THR A 331 0.37 14.12 20.80
CA THR A 331 1.84 14.01 20.99
C THR A 331 2.33 12.58 20.74
N LYS A 332 1.66 11.57 21.32
CA LYS A 332 2.00 10.16 21.11
C LYS A 332 1.84 9.74 19.65
N ALA A 333 0.79 10.22 18.97
CA ALA A 333 0.59 9.94 17.55
C ALA A 333 1.74 10.50 16.70
N PHE A 334 2.21 11.74 16.99
CA PHE A 334 3.37 12.31 16.30
C PHE A 334 4.66 11.56 16.63
N GLU A 335 4.91 11.17 17.87
CA GLU A 335 6.09 10.37 18.23
C GLU A 335 6.12 9.03 17.50
N SER A 336 5.00 8.29 17.48
CA SER A 336 4.87 7.05 16.72
C SER A 336 4.98 7.29 15.22
N GLY A 337 4.32 8.35 14.72
CA GLY A 337 4.34 8.72 13.30
C GLY A 337 5.73 9.04 12.78
N ILE A 338 6.58 9.71 13.57
CA ILE A 338 7.98 9.98 13.19
C ILE A 338 8.73 8.66 12.99
N GLY A 339 8.57 7.69 13.89
CA GLY A 339 9.22 6.37 13.75
C GLY A 339 8.75 5.64 12.48
N GLN A 340 7.46 5.66 12.19
CA GLN A 340 6.90 5.06 10.97
C GLN A 340 7.40 5.77 9.70
N MET A 341 7.47 7.11 9.70
CA MET A 341 8.00 7.89 8.58
C MET A 341 9.48 7.60 8.31
N GLN A 342 10.28 7.35 9.35
CA GLN A 342 11.66 6.89 9.21
C GLN A 342 11.72 5.53 8.51
N GLY A 343 10.86 4.58 8.88
CA GLY A 343 10.75 3.28 8.22
C GLY A 343 10.40 3.41 6.73
N TYR A 344 9.47 4.28 6.36
CA TYR A 344 9.15 4.55 4.95
C TYR A 344 10.29 5.22 4.20
N GLN A 345 11.03 6.12 4.84
CA GLN A 345 12.22 6.72 4.26
C GLN A 345 13.33 5.68 4.02
N GLU A 346 13.53 4.75 4.94
CA GLU A 346 14.45 3.63 4.77
C GLU A 346 14.03 2.73 3.60
N GLN A 347 12.75 2.42 3.47
CA GLN A 347 12.20 1.63 2.36
C GLN A 347 12.53 2.27 1.01
N ILE A 348 12.28 3.58 0.84
CA ILE A 348 12.63 4.32 -0.38
C ILE A 348 14.14 4.33 -0.61
N SER A 349 14.93 4.53 0.46
CA SER A 349 16.39 4.57 0.37
C SER A 349 16.95 3.22 -0.08
N ASN A 350 16.40 2.12 0.41
CA ASN A 350 16.77 0.77 0.01
C ASN A 350 16.39 0.51 -1.46
N ALA A 351 15.19 0.88 -1.89
CA ALA A 351 14.78 0.78 -3.28
C ALA A 351 15.69 1.60 -4.22
N LYS A 352 16.04 2.83 -3.82
CA LYS A 352 16.99 3.67 -4.55
C LYS A 352 18.38 3.05 -4.63
N ALA A 353 18.88 2.49 -3.54
CA ALA A 353 20.18 1.81 -3.51
C ALA A 353 20.20 0.59 -4.42
N ASP A 354 19.13 -0.20 -4.43
CA ASP A 354 18.99 -1.36 -5.30
C ASP A 354 19.01 -0.96 -6.79
N VAL A 355 18.25 0.06 -7.18
CA VAL A 355 18.28 0.62 -8.54
C VAL A 355 19.70 1.13 -8.89
N GLY A 356 20.38 1.81 -7.98
CA GLY A 356 21.76 2.26 -8.15
C GLY A 356 22.73 1.10 -8.37
N ASN A 357 22.59 0.01 -7.63
CA ASN A 357 23.39 -1.21 -7.80
C ASN A 357 23.12 -1.87 -9.17
N ARG A 358 21.87 -1.89 -9.61
CA ARG A 358 21.49 -2.43 -10.95
C ARG A 358 22.14 -1.62 -12.06
N ILE A 359 22.11 -0.28 -11.98
CA ILE A 359 22.78 0.63 -12.93
C ILE A 359 24.28 0.37 -12.96
N THR A 360 24.94 0.30 -11.81
CA THR A 360 26.39 0.03 -11.71
C THR A 360 26.77 -1.32 -12.34
N ARG A 361 25.96 -2.37 -12.08
CA ARG A 361 26.19 -3.68 -12.70
C ARG A 361 26.02 -3.64 -14.22
N LEU A 362 25.05 -2.87 -14.72
CA LEU A 362 24.83 -2.70 -16.16
C LEU A 362 26.01 -1.98 -16.81
N ASP A 363 26.52 -0.90 -16.21
CA ASP A 363 27.65 -0.12 -16.71
C ASP A 363 28.94 -0.95 -16.72
N LEU A 364 29.21 -1.70 -15.66
CA LEU A 364 30.35 -2.61 -15.60
C LEU A 364 30.26 -3.70 -16.69
N THR A 365 29.08 -4.27 -16.90
CA THR A 365 28.88 -5.27 -17.94
C THR A 365 29.05 -4.67 -19.33
N LYS A 366 28.49 -3.46 -19.56
CA LYS A 366 28.68 -2.72 -20.83
C LYS A 366 30.14 -2.43 -21.12
N SER A 367 30.91 -1.97 -20.11
CA SER A 367 32.35 -1.71 -20.26
C SER A 367 33.10 -2.97 -20.60
N ARG A 368 32.86 -4.09 -19.89
CA ARG A 368 33.47 -5.39 -20.18
C ARG A 368 33.14 -5.89 -21.59
N LEU A 369 31.89 -5.79 -22.02
CA LEU A 369 31.51 -6.20 -23.36
C LEU A 369 32.15 -5.31 -24.43
N THR A 370 32.34 -4.03 -24.17
CA THR A 370 33.03 -3.10 -25.05
C THR A 370 34.52 -3.47 -25.19
N GLU A 371 35.20 -3.76 -24.08
CA GLU A 371 36.59 -4.25 -24.09
C GLU A 371 36.71 -5.58 -24.85
N GLN A 372 35.84 -6.54 -24.59
CA GLN A 372 35.79 -7.79 -25.30
C GLN A 372 35.59 -7.60 -26.81
N LYS A 373 34.63 -6.71 -27.19
CA LYS A 373 34.42 -6.36 -28.61
C LYS A 373 35.67 -5.79 -29.25
N THR A 374 36.37 -4.88 -28.56
CA THR A 374 37.63 -4.30 -29.04
C THR A 374 38.70 -5.39 -29.22
N ASN A 375 38.88 -6.25 -28.21
CA ASN A 375 39.83 -7.36 -28.28
C ASN A 375 39.51 -8.37 -29.41
N PHE A 376 38.22 -8.73 -29.56
CA PHE A 376 37.81 -9.59 -30.68
C PHE A 376 38.00 -8.93 -32.03
N THR A 377 37.77 -7.59 -32.13
CA THR A 377 38.02 -6.87 -33.36
C THR A 377 39.51 -6.87 -33.73
N SER A 378 40.39 -6.65 -32.71
CA SER A 378 41.86 -6.74 -32.89
C SER A 378 42.30 -8.13 -33.34
N LEU A 379 41.83 -9.18 -32.63
CA LEU A 379 42.11 -10.56 -33.00
C LEU A 379 41.59 -10.93 -34.39
N LYS A 380 40.43 -10.43 -34.76
CA LYS A 380 39.90 -10.61 -36.11
C LYS A 380 40.78 -9.92 -37.14
N SER A 381 41.23 -8.66 -36.89
CA SER A 381 42.16 -7.94 -37.76
C SER A 381 43.48 -8.68 -37.90
N GLU A 382 44.08 -9.13 -36.79
CA GLU A 382 45.30 -9.91 -36.80
C GLU A 382 45.20 -11.26 -37.58
N ASN A 383 44.00 -11.85 -37.60
CA ASN A 383 43.78 -13.12 -38.31
C ASN A 383 43.35 -12.95 -39.78
N GLU A 384 42.64 -11.90 -40.11
CA GLU A 384 42.06 -11.69 -41.43
C GLU A 384 42.84 -10.67 -42.31
N ASP A 385 43.48 -9.66 -41.64
CA ASP A 385 44.22 -8.65 -42.38
C ASP A 385 45.58 -9.22 -42.82
N ILE A 386 45.84 -9.10 -44.09
CA ILE A 386 47.10 -9.51 -44.69
C ILE A 386 48.13 -8.42 -44.46
N ASP A 387 49.28 -8.78 -43.88
CA ASP A 387 50.42 -7.89 -43.85
C ASP A 387 50.90 -7.64 -45.27
N LEU A 388 50.57 -6.46 -45.80
CA LEU A 388 50.86 -6.06 -47.17
C LEU A 388 52.38 -6.16 -47.47
N GLU A 389 53.24 -5.89 -46.49
CA GLU A 389 54.68 -5.94 -46.62
C GLU A 389 55.15 -7.38 -46.80
N GLU A 390 54.67 -8.32 -45.99
CA GLU A 390 54.94 -9.75 -46.08
C GLU A 390 54.43 -10.37 -47.41
N VAL A 391 53.23 -9.94 -47.82
CA VAL A 391 52.63 -10.40 -49.09
C VAL A 391 53.44 -9.89 -50.28
N VAL A 392 53.90 -8.60 -50.27
CA VAL A 392 54.73 -8.04 -51.34
C VAL A 392 56.09 -8.73 -51.39
N ILE A 393 56.70 -9.00 -50.22
CA ILE A 393 57.98 -9.77 -50.17
C ILE A 393 57.81 -11.17 -50.73
N SER A 394 56.73 -11.88 -50.29
CA SER A 394 56.44 -13.22 -50.81
C SER A 394 56.14 -13.24 -52.29
N TYR A 395 55.38 -12.25 -52.80
CA TYR A 395 55.07 -12.13 -54.23
C TYR A 395 56.32 -11.82 -55.04
N THR A 396 57.14 -10.88 -54.62
CA THR A 396 58.38 -10.54 -55.32
C THR A 396 59.37 -11.71 -55.30
N SER A 397 59.48 -12.45 -54.21
CA SER A 397 60.27 -13.68 -54.10
C SER A 397 59.76 -14.77 -55.06
N ALA A 398 58.44 -14.99 -55.07
CA ALA A 398 57.84 -15.95 -56.02
C ALA A 398 58.06 -15.53 -57.47
N GLN A 399 57.97 -14.25 -57.81
CA GLN A 399 58.22 -13.71 -59.12
C GLN A 399 59.67 -13.87 -59.55
N LEU A 400 60.61 -13.67 -58.59
CA LEU A 400 62.06 -13.92 -58.83
C LEU A 400 62.31 -15.39 -59.14
N VAL A 401 61.74 -16.30 -58.34
CA VAL A 401 61.86 -17.78 -58.54
C VAL A 401 61.26 -18.17 -59.89
N TYR A 402 60.11 -17.63 -60.23
CA TYR A 402 59.45 -17.89 -61.53
C TYR A 402 60.31 -17.42 -62.70
N ASN A 403 60.87 -16.21 -62.65
CA ASN A 403 61.77 -15.70 -63.69
C ASN A 403 63.07 -16.50 -63.81
N ALA A 404 63.63 -16.92 -62.65
CA ALA A 404 64.79 -17.85 -62.61
C ALA A 404 64.48 -19.19 -63.25
N ALA A 405 63.33 -19.77 -62.94
CA ALA A 405 62.90 -21.04 -63.54
C ALA A 405 62.68 -20.94 -65.05
N LEU A 406 62.06 -19.82 -65.52
CA LEU A 406 61.93 -19.54 -66.98
C LEU A 406 63.27 -19.40 -67.62
N SER A 407 64.27 -18.73 -67.04
CA SER A 407 65.61 -18.56 -67.53
C SER A 407 66.35 -19.88 -67.56
N ALA A 408 66.22 -20.72 -66.56
CA ALA A 408 66.80 -22.07 -66.54
C ALA A 408 66.17 -22.96 -67.60
N ALA A 409 64.85 -22.93 -67.75
CA ALA A 409 64.14 -23.73 -68.79
C ALA A 409 64.55 -23.27 -70.18
N SER A 410 64.72 -21.96 -70.42
CA SER A 410 65.15 -21.44 -71.75
C SER A 410 66.60 -21.90 -72.06
N LYS A 411 67.48 -21.97 -71.06
CA LYS A 411 68.88 -22.50 -71.25
C LYS A 411 68.92 -24.01 -71.55
N VAL A 412 68.03 -24.75 -70.86
CA VAL A 412 67.93 -26.20 -71.12
C VAL A 412 67.42 -26.45 -72.51
N VAL A 413 66.43 -25.75 -72.97
CA VAL A 413 65.86 -25.89 -74.33
C VAL A 413 66.90 -25.46 -75.38
N GLN A 414 67.74 -24.43 -75.16
CA GLN A 414 68.79 -24.05 -76.07
C GLN A 414 69.91 -25.07 -76.13
N GLN A 415 70.31 -25.72 -75.05
CA GLN A 415 71.30 -26.77 -75.05
C GLN A 415 70.84 -28.00 -75.78
N THR A 416 69.59 -28.43 -75.60
CA THR A 416 69.01 -29.60 -76.29
C THR A 416 68.83 -29.34 -77.79
N LEU A 417 68.57 -28.11 -78.23
CA LEU A 417 68.47 -27.75 -79.66
C LEU A 417 69.87 -27.73 -80.31
N LEU A 418 70.90 -27.32 -79.59
CA LEU A 418 72.28 -27.29 -80.08
C LEU A 418 72.88 -28.72 -80.20
N ASP A 419 72.54 -29.64 -79.25
CA ASP A 419 72.95 -31.05 -79.28
C ASP A 419 72.24 -31.84 -80.36
N PHE A 420 71.14 -31.37 -80.93
CA PHE A 420 70.37 -32.05 -81.98
C PHE A 420 70.78 -31.65 -83.41
N ILE A 421 71.51 -30.54 -83.54
CA ILE A 421 71.89 -29.96 -84.89
C ILE A 421 73.39 -30.11 -85.16
N GLY A 422 74.20 -30.72 -84.22
CA GLY A 422 75.63 -30.96 -84.37
C GLY A 422 76.04 -32.33 -84.89
#